data_67be34c7c91fe01e483fa53eb0bbd3c2
#
_entry.id   67be34c7c91fe01e483fa53eb0bbd3c2
#
_cell.length_a   1.000
_cell.length_b   1.000
_cell.length_c   1.000
_cell.angle_alpha   90.00
_cell.angle_beta   90.00
_cell.angle_gamma   90.00
#
_symmetry.space_group_name_H-M   'P 1'
#
loop_
_entity.id
_entity.type
_entity.pdbx_description
1 polymer ?
#
loop_
_entity_poly.entity_id
_entity_poly.type
_entity_poly.pdbx_seq_one_letter_code
_entity_poly.pdbx_strand_id
1 'polypeptide(L)'
;MGPLRGLKVVEFGGIGPGPHGAMLLADLGAEVVRVERPSGGLSVVPDASRDFLLRGRRSVSADLKSAEGRASVLSLISAADVVIEGFRPGVLERLGLGPSDCLAVNPGLVYARMTGWGQSGPLADRAGHDINYLSLTGVLHAIGKPPLNLVGDFGGGSLYLVVGVLAALWERQRTGRGQVVDAAIVDGVASLAQMIWSMKAQSVWEDAPDSNLLDGGCPFYALYECADGRSVAVGSLEPQFYALLLTGLGLSADDLPPQLDRDGWPLLRKTFAEAFLTRTRDEWAEVFGDTDACVTPVLTLEEAAAHPHLVARGVFTSDGAAAPAPRFA
;
A
#
# COMPACT_ATOMS: atom_id res chain seq x y z
N MET A 1 -8.79 20.25 -10.51
CA MET A 1 -8.13 19.59 -11.65
C MET A 1 -6.82 19.05 -11.14
N GLY A 2 -6.49 17.79 -11.41
CA GLY A 2 -5.28 17.16 -10.86
C GLY A 2 -4.00 17.52 -11.63
N PRO A 3 -2.82 17.30 -11.01
CA PRO A 3 -1.51 17.63 -11.59
C PRO A 3 -1.16 16.83 -12.85
N LEU A 4 -1.82 15.68 -13.08
CA LEU A 4 -1.60 14.83 -14.27
C LEU A 4 -2.62 15.07 -15.39
N ARG A 5 -3.29 16.21 -15.39
CA ARG A 5 -4.25 16.56 -16.43
C ARG A 5 -3.59 16.49 -17.82
N GLY A 6 -4.25 15.78 -18.75
CA GLY A 6 -3.78 15.58 -20.11
C GLY A 6 -2.86 14.37 -20.29
N LEU A 7 -2.43 13.71 -19.17
CA LEU A 7 -1.71 12.45 -19.24
C LEU A 7 -2.67 11.33 -19.67
N LYS A 8 -2.32 10.57 -20.69
CA LYS A 8 -3.12 9.45 -21.22
C LYS A 8 -2.51 8.12 -20.83
N VAL A 9 -3.29 7.29 -20.16
CA VAL A 9 -2.89 5.98 -19.66
C VAL A 9 -3.75 4.90 -20.31
N VAL A 10 -3.13 3.87 -20.85
CA VAL A 10 -3.78 2.62 -21.25
C VAL A 10 -3.46 1.56 -20.21
N GLU A 11 -4.49 1.05 -19.55
CA GLU A 11 -4.38 -0.03 -18.56
C GLU A 11 -4.91 -1.32 -19.17
N PHE A 12 -4.13 -2.38 -19.16
CA PHE A 12 -4.65 -3.72 -19.42
C PHE A 12 -5.35 -4.27 -18.18
N GLY A 13 -6.57 -4.78 -18.37
CA GLY A 13 -7.40 -5.31 -17.30
C GLY A 13 -6.72 -6.40 -16.48
N GLY A 14 -6.72 -6.23 -15.16
CA GLY A 14 -6.17 -7.13 -14.16
C GLY A 14 -6.83 -6.90 -12.81
N ILE A 15 -6.25 -7.44 -11.75
CA ILE A 15 -6.69 -7.27 -10.35
C ILE A 15 -5.51 -6.73 -9.50
N GLY A 16 -5.82 -6.19 -8.33
CA GLY A 16 -4.83 -5.81 -7.32
C GLY A 16 -4.00 -4.57 -7.70
N PRO A 17 -2.66 -4.68 -7.71
CA PRO A 17 -1.77 -3.52 -7.75
C PRO A 17 -1.81 -2.72 -9.07
N GLY A 18 -1.99 -3.35 -10.22
CA GLY A 18 -2.13 -2.64 -11.49
C GLY A 18 -3.33 -1.69 -11.51
N PRO A 19 -4.56 -2.19 -11.26
CA PRO A 19 -5.74 -1.35 -11.10
C PRO A 19 -5.61 -0.27 -10.04
N HIS A 20 -5.01 -0.55 -8.89
CA HIS A 20 -4.79 0.46 -7.86
C HIS A 20 -3.82 1.57 -8.33
N GLY A 21 -2.72 1.22 -8.99
CA GLY A 21 -1.80 2.20 -9.55
C GLY A 21 -2.47 3.09 -10.61
N ALA A 22 -3.28 2.49 -11.50
CA ALA A 22 -4.04 3.23 -12.50
C ALA A 22 -5.12 4.13 -11.86
N MET A 23 -5.76 3.71 -10.75
CA MET A 23 -6.68 4.53 -9.96
C MET A 23 -5.96 5.76 -9.40
N LEU A 24 -4.78 5.60 -8.83
CA LEU A 24 -4.00 6.72 -8.30
C LEU A 24 -3.66 7.74 -9.39
N LEU A 25 -3.27 7.28 -10.59
CA LEU A 25 -3.02 8.20 -11.72
C LEU A 25 -4.30 8.91 -12.16
N ALA A 26 -5.45 8.22 -12.20
CA ALA A 26 -6.75 8.82 -12.49
C ALA A 26 -7.16 9.86 -11.44
N ASP A 27 -6.99 9.56 -10.15
CA ASP A 27 -7.25 10.49 -9.05
C ASP A 27 -6.39 11.76 -9.14
N LEU A 28 -5.18 11.62 -9.68
CA LEU A 28 -4.27 12.75 -9.97
C LEU A 28 -4.62 13.50 -11.27
N GLY A 29 -5.63 13.06 -12.00
CA GLY A 29 -6.18 13.76 -13.17
C GLY A 29 -5.79 13.16 -14.52
N ALA A 30 -5.14 12.01 -14.58
CA ALA A 30 -4.85 11.32 -15.82
C ALA A 30 -6.13 10.75 -16.47
N GLU A 31 -6.13 10.71 -17.81
CA GLU A 31 -7.17 10.06 -18.61
C GLU A 31 -6.84 8.57 -18.77
N VAL A 32 -7.54 7.70 -18.02
CA VAL A 32 -7.27 6.27 -18.03
C VAL A 32 -8.27 5.52 -18.90
N VAL A 33 -7.78 4.75 -19.86
CA VAL A 33 -8.54 3.80 -20.67
C VAL A 33 -8.15 2.39 -20.29
N ARG A 34 -9.10 1.65 -19.74
CA ARG A 34 -8.93 0.24 -19.37
C ARG A 34 -9.34 -0.67 -20.51
N VAL A 35 -8.44 -1.52 -20.95
CA VAL A 35 -8.67 -2.54 -21.97
C VAL A 35 -9.09 -3.84 -21.28
N GLU A 36 -10.30 -4.28 -21.53
CA GLU A 36 -10.89 -5.48 -20.93
C GLU A 36 -11.12 -6.56 -21.99
N ARG A 37 -11.16 -7.80 -21.54
CA ARG A 37 -11.57 -8.93 -22.38
C ARG A 37 -13.08 -8.83 -22.68
N PRO A 38 -13.53 -9.28 -23.86
CA PRO A 38 -14.96 -9.31 -24.20
C PRO A 38 -15.80 -10.16 -23.23
N SER A 39 -15.19 -11.17 -22.60
CA SER A 39 -15.84 -12.03 -21.60
C SER A 39 -14.81 -12.63 -20.63
N GLY A 40 -15.20 -12.85 -19.38
CA GLY A 40 -14.43 -13.63 -18.41
C GLY A 40 -13.23 -12.91 -17.83
N GLY A 41 -13.42 -11.78 -17.14
CA GLY A 41 -12.41 -11.16 -16.28
C GLY A 41 -12.46 -11.71 -14.85
N LEU A 42 -11.31 -11.68 -14.15
CA LEU A 42 -11.29 -11.82 -12.69
C LEU A 42 -11.84 -10.53 -12.07
N SER A 43 -12.84 -10.66 -11.20
CA SER A 43 -13.30 -9.58 -10.33
C SER A 43 -13.13 -10.02 -8.87
N VAL A 44 -12.65 -9.13 -8.03
CA VAL A 44 -12.52 -9.36 -6.57
C VAL A 44 -13.84 -9.04 -5.86
N VAL A 45 -14.71 -8.25 -6.50
CA VAL A 45 -16.03 -7.87 -5.99
C VAL A 45 -17.13 -8.44 -6.89
N PRO A 46 -18.29 -8.79 -6.32
CA PRO A 46 -19.41 -9.36 -7.11
C PRO A 46 -19.91 -8.42 -8.22
N ASP A 47 -19.90 -7.12 -7.97
CA ASP A 47 -20.36 -6.08 -8.90
C ASP A 47 -19.21 -5.14 -9.25
N ALA A 48 -18.63 -5.33 -10.42
CA ALA A 48 -17.52 -4.52 -10.90
C ALA A 48 -17.87 -3.01 -11.08
N SER A 49 -19.16 -2.66 -11.24
CA SER A 49 -19.58 -1.25 -11.32
C SER A 49 -19.44 -0.51 -9.99
N ARG A 50 -19.31 -1.25 -8.90
CA ARG A 50 -19.11 -0.75 -7.54
C ARG A 50 -17.68 -0.99 -7.03
N ASP A 51 -16.76 -1.41 -7.90
CA ASP A 51 -15.35 -1.54 -7.55
C ASP A 51 -14.68 -0.17 -7.53
N PHE A 52 -14.44 0.36 -6.34
CA PHE A 52 -13.78 1.66 -6.16
C PHE A 52 -12.36 1.71 -6.73
N LEU A 53 -11.70 0.56 -6.92
CA LEU A 53 -10.41 0.51 -7.61
C LEU A 53 -10.53 0.87 -9.09
N LEU A 54 -11.73 0.76 -9.67
CA LEU A 54 -11.96 1.05 -11.08
C LEU A 54 -12.47 2.48 -11.36
N ARG A 55 -12.57 3.33 -10.33
CA ARG A 55 -13.01 4.72 -10.51
C ARG A 55 -12.12 5.53 -11.45
N GLY A 56 -12.68 6.54 -12.10
CA GLY A 56 -11.94 7.49 -12.93
C GLY A 56 -11.49 6.97 -14.28
N ARG A 57 -12.08 5.85 -14.78
CA ARG A 57 -11.71 5.20 -16.03
C ARG A 57 -12.82 5.11 -17.04
N ARG A 58 -12.42 4.97 -18.31
CA ARG A 58 -13.26 4.50 -19.40
C ARG A 58 -12.81 3.10 -19.79
N SER A 59 -13.71 2.12 -19.82
CA SER A 59 -13.42 0.77 -20.29
C SER A 59 -13.68 0.63 -21.78
N VAL A 60 -12.83 -0.15 -22.47
CA VAL A 60 -13.00 -0.62 -23.83
C VAL A 60 -12.80 -2.13 -23.88
N SER A 61 -13.63 -2.82 -24.66
CA SER A 61 -13.50 -4.27 -24.84
C SER A 61 -12.65 -4.58 -26.07
N ALA A 62 -11.63 -5.44 -25.93
CA ALA A 62 -10.80 -5.90 -27.03
C ALA A 62 -10.37 -7.36 -26.84
N ASP A 63 -10.57 -8.18 -27.88
CA ASP A 63 -9.97 -9.51 -27.94
C ASP A 63 -8.52 -9.40 -28.44
N LEU A 64 -7.57 -9.48 -27.50
CA LEU A 64 -6.14 -9.40 -27.80
C LEU A 64 -5.62 -10.58 -28.65
N LYS A 65 -6.40 -11.64 -28.83
CA LYS A 65 -6.05 -12.74 -29.71
C LYS A 65 -6.42 -12.47 -31.17
N SER A 66 -7.37 -11.57 -31.45
CA SER A 66 -7.76 -11.17 -32.79
C SER A 66 -6.83 -10.11 -33.35
N ALA A 67 -6.64 -10.06 -34.66
CA ALA A 67 -5.86 -9.02 -35.33
C ALA A 67 -6.50 -7.63 -35.16
N GLU A 68 -7.82 -7.56 -35.25
CA GLU A 68 -8.60 -6.34 -35.04
C GLU A 68 -8.46 -5.77 -33.65
N GLY A 69 -8.61 -6.63 -32.61
CA GLY A 69 -8.45 -6.21 -31.21
C GLY A 69 -7.05 -5.69 -30.90
N ARG A 70 -6.01 -6.36 -31.42
CA ARG A 70 -4.63 -5.87 -31.30
C ARG A 70 -4.41 -4.53 -32.00
N ALA A 71 -4.88 -4.38 -33.23
CA ALA A 71 -4.77 -3.14 -33.97
C ALA A 71 -5.47 -1.97 -33.27
N SER A 72 -6.66 -2.22 -32.71
CA SER A 72 -7.40 -1.24 -31.90
C SER A 72 -6.60 -0.80 -30.66
N VAL A 73 -5.99 -1.74 -29.94
CA VAL A 73 -5.18 -1.45 -28.75
C VAL A 73 -3.89 -0.71 -29.12
N LEU A 74 -3.19 -1.11 -30.19
CA LEU A 74 -2.01 -0.40 -30.68
C LEU A 74 -2.34 1.05 -31.10
N SER A 75 -3.52 1.27 -31.66
CA SER A 75 -4.00 2.63 -31.98
C SER A 75 -4.20 3.47 -30.71
N LEU A 76 -4.72 2.90 -29.61
CA LEU A 76 -4.80 3.59 -28.32
C LEU A 76 -3.40 3.90 -27.76
N ILE A 77 -2.49 2.94 -27.83
CA ILE A 77 -1.11 3.04 -27.32
C ILE A 77 -0.31 4.09 -28.10
N SER A 78 -0.53 4.22 -29.42
CA SER A 78 0.18 5.21 -30.24
C SER A 78 -0.06 6.66 -29.79
N ALA A 79 -1.18 6.92 -29.09
CA ALA A 79 -1.55 8.22 -28.57
C ALA A 79 -1.46 8.31 -27.03
N ALA A 80 -0.98 7.27 -26.36
CA ALA A 80 -0.86 7.20 -24.91
C ALA A 80 0.51 7.68 -24.43
N ASP A 81 0.56 8.14 -23.20
CA ASP A 81 1.79 8.46 -22.49
C ASP A 81 2.33 7.27 -21.69
N VAL A 82 1.42 6.45 -21.17
CA VAL A 82 1.73 5.33 -20.28
C VAL A 82 0.90 4.11 -20.68
N VAL A 83 1.53 2.95 -20.66
CA VAL A 83 0.86 1.63 -20.62
C VAL A 83 1.12 0.99 -19.27
N ILE A 84 0.08 0.44 -18.65
CA ILE A 84 0.18 -0.39 -17.44
C ILE A 84 -0.32 -1.79 -17.77
N GLU A 85 0.51 -2.79 -17.50
CA GLU A 85 0.16 -4.21 -17.63
C GLU A 85 0.61 -5.02 -16.42
N GLY A 86 -0.08 -6.13 -16.16
CA GLY A 86 0.20 -7.04 -15.04
C GLY A 86 0.20 -8.49 -15.45
N PHE A 87 0.51 -8.80 -16.73
CA PHE A 87 0.62 -10.17 -17.20
C PHE A 87 1.97 -10.79 -16.82
N ARG A 88 2.03 -12.12 -16.84
CA ARG A 88 3.30 -12.81 -16.71
C ARG A 88 4.24 -12.44 -17.86
N PRO A 89 5.57 -12.42 -17.62
CA PRO A 89 6.55 -12.13 -18.67
C PRO A 89 6.31 -12.92 -19.97
N GLY A 90 6.49 -12.28 -21.12
CA GLY A 90 6.31 -12.87 -22.43
C GLY A 90 4.86 -13.02 -22.92
N VAL A 91 3.84 -12.73 -22.10
CA VAL A 91 2.44 -12.87 -22.53
C VAL A 91 2.08 -11.82 -23.58
N LEU A 92 2.35 -10.54 -23.32
CA LEU A 92 2.05 -9.46 -24.28
C LEU A 92 3.01 -9.48 -25.47
N GLU A 93 4.24 -9.89 -25.29
CA GLU A 93 5.20 -10.10 -26.38
C GLU A 93 4.65 -11.12 -27.41
N ARG A 94 4.13 -12.26 -26.96
CA ARG A 94 3.50 -13.25 -27.87
C ARG A 94 2.26 -12.74 -28.59
N LEU A 95 1.63 -11.70 -28.07
CA LEU A 95 0.47 -11.05 -28.67
C LEU A 95 0.83 -9.87 -29.58
N GLY A 96 2.13 -9.53 -29.72
CA GLY A 96 2.58 -8.35 -30.47
C GLY A 96 2.20 -7.03 -29.81
N LEU A 97 2.12 -7.03 -28.48
CA LEU A 97 1.80 -5.89 -27.61
C LEU A 97 2.87 -5.71 -26.52
N GLY A 98 4.03 -6.36 -26.69
CA GLY A 98 5.15 -6.21 -25.77
C GLY A 98 5.82 -4.85 -25.86
N PRO A 99 6.80 -4.56 -24.98
CA PRO A 99 7.48 -3.27 -24.96
C PRO A 99 8.07 -2.87 -26.32
N SER A 100 8.71 -3.80 -27.03
CA SER A 100 9.31 -3.52 -28.33
C SER A 100 8.28 -3.12 -29.39
N ASP A 101 7.12 -3.81 -29.43
CA ASP A 101 6.05 -3.53 -30.37
C ASP A 101 5.42 -2.16 -30.08
N CYS A 102 5.18 -1.86 -28.81
CA CYS A 102 4.55 -0.61 -28.39
C CYS A 102 5.49 0.58 -28.55
N LEU A 103 6.78 0.44 -28.23
CA LEU A 103 7.78 1.50 -28.42
C LEU A 103 8.09 1.76 -29.89
N ALA A 104 7.90 0.79 -30.78
CA ALA A 104 8.02 0.98 -32.23
C ALA A 104 6.95 1.93 -32.76
N VAL A 105 5.73 1.89 -32.24
CA VAL A 105 4.64 2.79 -32.67
C VAL A 105 4.60 4.09 -31.84
N ASN A 106 5.18 4.10 -30.64
CA ASN A 106 5.25 5.26 -29.77
C ASN A 106 6.58 5.31 -28.99
N PRO A 107 7.64 5.90 -29.56
CA PRO A 107 8.95 5.96 -28.90
C PRO A 107 8.99 6.77 -27.59
N GLY A 108 7.97 7.57 -27.32
CA GLY A 108 7.82 8.34 -26.10
C GLY A 108 7.03 7.59 -24.98
N LEU A 109 6.60 6.37 -25.24
CA LEU A 109 5.76 5.61 -24.32
C LEU A 109 6.51 5.18 -23.06
N VAL A 110 5.91 5.37 -21.88
CA VAL A 110 6.32 4.69 -20.65
C VAL A 110 5.56 3.37 -20.55
N TYR A 111 6.27 2.25 -20.64
CA TYR A 111 5.69 0.92 -20.57
C TYR A 111 5.91 0.32 -19.19
N ALA A 112 4.89 0.34 -18.33
CA ALA A 112 4.98 -0.04 -16.93
C ALA A 112 4.44 -1.46 -16.70
N ARG A 113 5.29 -2.33 -16.18
CA ARG A 113 5.06 -3.75 -15.95
C ARG A 113 4.92 -4.01 -14.45
N MET A 114 3.70 -4.35 -14.01
CA MET A 114 3.38 -4.64 -12.62
C MET A 114 3.34 -6.15 -12.39
N THR A 115 4.36 -6.72 -11.80
CA THR A 115 4.44 -8.15 -11.53
C THR A 115 4.83 -8.46 -10.08
N GLY A 116 4.60 -9.68 -9.64
CA GLY A 116 5.00 -10.10 -8.30
C GLY A 116 6.51 -10.33 -8.18
N TRP A 117 7.08 -11.05 -9.15
CA TRP A 117 8.45 -11.55 -9.09
C TRP A 117 9.45 -10.77 -9.98
N GLY A 118 8.98 -9.80 -10.77
CA GLY A 118 9.79 -9.11 -11.76
C GLY A 118 9.84 -9.82 -13.12
N GLN A 119 10.56 -9.21 -14.06
CA GLN A 119 10.68 -9.70 -15.44
C GLN A 119 11.79 -10.75 -15.61
N SER A 120 12.61 -10.97 -14.60
CA SER A 120 13.74 -11.89 -14.61
C SER A 120 13.84 -12.69 -13.32
N GLY A 121 14.71 -13.70 -13.31
CA GLY A 121 14.92 -14.57 -12.17
C GLY A 121 14.08 -15.85 -12.20
N PRO A 122 14.39 -16.82 -11.30
CA PRO A 122 13.82 -18.18 -11.35
C PRO A 122 12.30 -18.24 -11.15
N LEU A 123 11.70 -17.23 -10.56
CA LEU A 123 10.28 -17.17 -10.24
C LEU A 123 9.47 -16.27 -11.20
N ALA A 124 10.11 -15.61 -12.17
CA ALA A 124 9.44 -14.64 -13.06
C ALA A 124 8.17 -15.20 -13.73
N ASP A 125 8.20 -16.45 -14.16
CA ASP A 125 7.07 -17.14 -14.80
C ASP A 125 6.12 -17.84 -13.81
N ARG A 126 6.36 -17.72 -12.50
CA ARG A 126 5.57 -18.40 -11.49
C ARG A 126 4.39 -17.55 -11.01
N ALA A 127 3.32 -18.25 -10.58
CA ALA A 127 2.21 -17.61 -9.89
C ALA A 127 2.63 -17.19 -8.48
N GLY A 128 1.99 -16.17 -7.96
CA GLY A 128 2.12 -15.72 -6.58
C GLY A 128 1.09 -14.66 -6.27
N HIS A 129 0.87 -14.42 -4.99
CA HIS A 129 0.03 -13.37 -4.45
C HIS A 129 0.78 -12.65 -3.34
N ASP A 130 0.23 -11.56 -2.81
CA ASP A 130 0.81 -10.72 -1.77
C ASP A 130 1.61 -11.49 -0.71
N ILE A 131 0.97 -12.47 -0.08
CA ILE A 131 1.59 -13.26 1.00
C ILE A 131 2.86 -14.01 0.55
N ASN A 132 2.93 -14.43 -0.73
CA ASN A 132 4.11 -15.12 -1.26
C ASN A 132 5.28 -14.14 -1.46
N TYR A 133 5.00 -12.93 -1.89
CA TYR A 133 5.99 -11.88 -2.08
C TYR A 133 6.54 -11.40 -0.73
N LEU A 134 5.66 -11.23 0.26
CA LEU A 134 6.04 -10.92 1.63
C LEU A 134 6.88 -12.03 2.28
N SER A 135 6.56 -13.31 2.01
CA SER A 135 7.26 -14.43 2.64
C SER A 135 8.72 -14.54 2.20
N LEU A 136 8.99 -14.38 0.88
CA LEU A 136 10.35 -14.51 0.36
C LEU A 136 11.24 -13.29 0.67
N THR A 137 10.66 -12.13 0.90
CA THR A 137 11.41 -10.93 1.31
C THR A 137 11.73 -10.90 2.81
N GLY A 138 11.25 -11.87 3.60
CA GLY A 138 11.41 -11.91 5.05
C GLY A 138 10.43 -11.02 5.82
N VAL A 139 9.69 -10.14 5.12
CA VAL A 139 8.77 -9.17 5.75
C VAL A 139 7.61 -9.88 6.44
N LEU A 140 7.09 -10.98 5.87
CA LEU A 140 6.04 -11.77 6.53
C LEU A 140 6.52 -12.37 7.85
N HIS A 141 7.78 -12.84 7.91
CA HIS A 141 8.38 -13.34 9.16
C HIS A 141 8.48 -12.23 10.21
N ALA A 142 8.95 -11.04 9.81
CA ALA A 142 9.06 -9.89 10.71
C ALA A 142 7.70 -9.40 11.24
N ILE A 143 6.61 -9.52 10.44
CA ILE A 143 5.25 -9.18 10.87
C ILE A 143 4.64 -10.27 11.77
N GLY A 144 5.06 -11.52 11.62
CA GLY A 144 4.64 -12.66 12.46
C GLY A 144 3.28 -13.28 12.09
N LYS A 145 2.44 -12.60 11.31
CA LYS A 145 1.11 -13.08 10.87
C LYS A 145 0.76 -12.55 9.49
N PRO A 146 -0.14 -13.21 8.74
CA PRO A 146 -0.58 -12.68 7.44
C PRO A 146 -1.27 -11.32 7.60
N PRO A 147 -0.71 -10.24 7.04
CA PRO A 147 -1.39 -8.95 6.98
C PRO A 147 -2.43 -8.94 5.86
N LEU A 148 -3.22 -7.87 5.78
CA LEU A 148 -3.95 -7.55 4.56
C LEU A 148 -2.96 -7.28 3.42
N ASN A 149 -3.40 -7.43 2.18
CA ASN A 149 -2.58 -7.22 0.97
C ASN A 149 -2.20 -5.73 0.71
N LEU A 150 -2.10 -4.95 1.78
CA LEU A 150 -1.73 -3.53 1.72
C LEU A 150 -0.22 -3.34 1.59
N VAL A 151 0.57 -4.23 2.18
CA VAL A 151 2.04 -4.10 2.23
C VAL A 151 2.67 -4.56 0.91
N GLY A 152 2.31 -5.73 0.41
CA GLY A 152 2.84 -6.27 -0.85
C GLY A 152 2.21 -5.62 -2.07
N ASP A 153 0.94 -5.94 -2.35
CA ASP A 153 0.26 -5.50 -3.57
C ASP A 153 0.21 -3.97 -3.71
N PHE A 154 -0.12 -3.25 -2.64
CA PHE A 154 -0.32 -1.81 -2.73
C PHE A 154 0.91 -1.01 -2.31
N GLY A 155 1.54 -1.30 -1.19
CA GLY A 155 2.75 -0.62 -0.74
C GLY A 155 3.95 -0.90 -1.64
N GLY A 156 4.35 -2.17 -1.75
CA GLY A 156 5.49 -2.62 -2.55
C GLY A 156 5.21 -2.66 -4.06
N GLY A 157 3.96 -2.84 -4.46
CA GLY A 157 3.55 -2.94 -5.87
C GLY A 157 3.12 -1.60 -6.46
N SER A 158 1.85 -1.25 -6.28
CA SER A 158 1.24 -0.13 -7.01
C SER A 158 1.85 1.23 -6.73
N LEU A 159 2.31 1.51 -5.49
CA LEU A 159 2.98 2.78 -5.21
C LEU A 159 4.33 2.87 -5.92
N TYR A 160 5.13 1.78 -5.94
CA TYR A 160 6.38 1.74 -6.70
C TYR A 160 6.16 1.79 -8.21
N LEU A 161 5.07 1.18 -8.72
CA LEU A 161 4.65 1.35 -10.10
C LEU A 161 4.43 2.83 -10.44
N VAL A 162 3.66 3.55 -9.62
CA VAL A 162 3.38 4.98 -9.82
C VAL A 162 4.65 5.81 -9.72
N VAL A 163 5.51 5.56 -8.74
CA VAL A 163 6.83 6.23 -8.62
C VAL A 163 7.66 6.00 -9.87
N GLY A 164 7.75 4.76 -10.37
CA GLY A 164 8.47 4.42 -11.59
C GLY A 164 7.91 5.12 -12.82
N VAL A 165 6.58 5.15 -12.97
CA VAL A 165 5.90 5.87 -14.07
C VAL A 165 6.22 7.37 -14.03
N LEU A 166 6.10 8.01 -12.87
CA LEU A 166 6.36 9.44 -12.73
C LEU A 166 7.84 9.78 -12.98
N ALA A 167 8.76 8.96 -12.50
CA ALA A 167 10.19 9.11 -12.76
C ALA A 167 10.52 8.97 -14.26
N ALA A 168 9.92 7.97 -14.92
CA ALA A 168 10.09 7.76 -16.36
C ALA A 168 9.50 8.92 -17.21
N LEU A 169 8.35 9.46 -16.79
CA LEU A 169 7.75 10.64 -17.43
C LEU A 169 8.63 11.89 -17.23
N TRP A 170 9.22 12.05 -16.07
CA TRP A 170 10.17 13.14 -15.80
C TRP A 170 11.42 13.04 -16.68
N GLU A 171 12.01 11.84 -16.80
CA GLU A 171 13.16 11.62 -17.69
C GLU A 171 12.79 11.86 -19.17
N ARG A 172 11.60 11.45 -19.58
CA ARG A 172 11.09 11.68 -20.94
C ARG A 172 11.05 13.16 -21.32
N GLN A 173 10.76 14.07 -20.39
CA GLN A 173 10.75 15.52 -20.67
C GLN A 173 12.12 16.03 -21.13
N ARG A 174 13.21 15.39 -20.68
CA ARG A 174 14.57 15.75 -21.05
C ARG A 174 15.07 15.02 -22.30
N THR A 175 14.67 13.78 -22.48
CA THR A 175 15.19 12.89 -23.52
C THR A 175 14.29 12.77 -24.74
N GLY A 176 13.01 13.09 -24.60
CA GLY A 176 11.97 12.82 -25.59
C GLY A 176 11.63 11.33 -25.75
N ARG A 177 12.26 10.45 -24.97
CA ARG A 177 12.12 8.99 -25.06
C ARG A 177 11.38 8.41 -23.87
N GLY A 178 10.48 7.45 -24.16
CA GLY A 178 9.90 6.59 -23.14
C GLY A 178 10.86 5.48 -22.72
N GLN A 179 10.43 4.67 -21.77
CA GLN A 179 11.19 3.52 -21.28
C GLN A 179 10.29 2.47 -20.66
N VAL A 180 10.84 1.29 -20.44
CA VAL A 180 10.18 0.21 -19.69
C VAL A 180 10.44 0.39 -18.20
N VAL A 181 9.38 0.29 -17.41
CA VAL A 181 9.43 0.25 -15.94
C VAL A 181 9.08 -1.16 -15.49
N ASP A 182 10.01 -1.87 -14.89
CA ASP A 182 9.77 -3.15 -14.22
C ASP A 182 9.48 -2.87 -12.75
N ALA A 183 8.20 -2.96 -12.36
CA ALA A 183 7.74 -2.74 -11.00
C ALA A 183 7.40 -4.09 -10.37
N ALA A 184 8.40 -4.74 -9.78
CA ALA A 184 8.21 -5.99 -9.07
C ALA A 184 7.80 -5.75 -7.62
N ILE A 185 6.76 -6.48 -7.16
CA ILE A 185 6.30 -6.37 -5.77
C ILE A 185 7.41 -6.74 -4.79
N VAL A 186 8.17 -7.80 -5.07
CA VAL A 186 9.28 -8.23 -4.19
C VAL A 186 10.34 -7.14 -4.00
N ASP A 187 10.65 -6.38 -5.05
CA ASP A 187 11.63 -5.29 -4.98
C ASP A 187 11.11 -4.13 -4.13
N GLY A 188 9.84 -3.75 -4.35
CA GLY A 188 9.21 -2.70 -3.58
C GLY A 188 9.05 -3.07 -2.10
N VAL A 189 8.66 -4.31 -1.79
CA VAL A 189 8.57 -4.81 -0.40
C VAL A 189 9.94 -4.79 0.28
N ALA A 190 11.00 -5.25 -0.41
CA ALA A 190 12.36 -5.19 0.12
C ALA A 190 12.79 -3.75 0.40
N SER A 191 12.45 -2.82 -0.50
CA SER A 191 12.71 -1.38 -0.33
C SER A 191 11.94 -0.78 0.85
N LEU A 192 10.66 -1.13 1.05
CA LEU A 192 9.87 -0.70 2.22
C LEU A 192 10.51 -1.13 3.53
N ALA A 193 11.10 -2.32 3.56
CA ALA A 193 11.76 -2.86 4.74
C ALA A 193 13.17 -2.30 5.01
N GLN A 194 13.64 -1.29 4.25
CA GLN A 194 15.03 -0.79 4.33
C GLN A 194 15.44 -0.37 5.74
N MET A 195 14.55 0.21 6.54
CA MET A 195 14.83 0.56 7.93
C MET A 195 15.08 -0.69 8.78
N ILE A 196 14.29 -1.74 8.60
CA ILE A 196 14.46 -3.02 9.32
C ILE A 196 15.80 -3.67 8.94
N TRP A 197 16.15 -3.66 7.65
CA TRP A 197 17.45 -4.12 7.19
C TRP A 197 18.62 -3.34 7.80
N SER A 198 18.47 -2.02 7.96
CA SER A 198 19.46 -1.18 8.62
C SER A 198 19.62 -1.51 10.10
N MET A 199 18.51 -1.75 10.80
CA MET A 199 18.48 -2.17 12.20
C MET A 199 19.13 -3.55 12.39
N LYS A 200 18.82 -4.50 11.50
CA LYS A 200 19.42 -5.85 11.50
C LYS A 200 20.93 -5.78 11.27
N ALA A 201 21.38 -4.96 10.32
CA ALA A 201 22.81 -4.78 10.04
C ALA A 201 23.60 -4.21 11.24
N GLN A 202 22.94 -3.48 12.13
CA GLN A 202 23.49 -2.91 13.34
C GLN A 202 23.27 -3.78 14.60
N SER A 203 22.71 -4.98 14.44
CA SER A 203 22.39 -5.92 15.53
C SER A 203 21.41 -5.34 16.59
N VAL A 204 20.52 -4.43 16.17
CA VAL A 204 19.45 -3.87 17.00
C VAL A 204 18.07 -4.38 16.62
N TRP A 205 17.98 -5.29 15.65
CA TRP A 205 16.79 -6.03 15.26
C TRP A 205 16.97 -7.52 15.51
N GLU A 206 16.10 -8.12 16.29
CA GLU A 206 16.01 -9.56 16.48
C GLU A 206 15.11 -10.17 15.42
N ASP A 207 15.54 -11.30 14.85
CA ASP A 207 14.83 -12.00 13.78
C ASP A 207 13.74 -12.92 14.36
N ALA A 208 12.92 -12.34 15.22
CA ALA A 208 11.77 -12.95 15.86
C ALA A 208 10.62 -11.93 15.94
N PRO A 209 9.38 -12.33 15.60
CA PRO A 209 8.22 -11.45 15.76
C PRO A 209 7.99 -11.04 17.21
N ASP A 210 7.37 -9.90 17.42
CA ASP A 210 6.99 -9.37 18.73
C ASP A 210 8.17 -9.24 19.72
N SER A 211 9.38 -8.97 19.20
CA SER A 211 10.61 -8.83 20.01
C SER A 211 11.31 -7.48 19.83
N ASN A 212 10.82 -6.65 18.95
CA ASN A 212 11.48 -5.41 18.55
C ASN A 212 10.68 -4.16 18.93
N LEU A 213 11.28 -3.01 18.66
CA LEU A 213 10.70 -1.71 19.01
C LEU A 213 9.40 -1.40 18.26
N LEU A 214 9.26 -1.87 16.97
CA LEU A 214 8.20 -1.43 16.08
C LEU A 214 7.28 -2.57 15.61
N ASP A 215 7.40 -3.75 16.19
CA ASP A 215 6.63 -4.95 15.80
C ASP A 215 5.62 -5.40 16.86
N GLY A 216 5.44 -4.61 17.94
CA GLY A 216 4.63 -5.00 19.09
C GLY A 216 5.43 -5.60 20.23
N GLY A 217 6.74 -5.79 20.09
CA GLY A 217 7.63 -6.33 21.12
C GLY A 217 7.79 -5.43 22.33
N CYS A 218 7.88 -4.12 22.14
CA CYS A 218 7.97 -3.21 23.28
C CYS A 218 6.58 -2.79 23.83
N PRO A 219 6.47 -2.53 25.14
CA PRO A 219 5.18 -2.21 25.77
C PRO A 219 4.57 -0.87 25.32
N PHE A 220 5.38 0.07 24.93
CA PHE A 220 4.97 1.42 24.51
C PHE A 220 4.80 1.56 22.99
N TYR A 221 4.82 0.45 22.25
CA TYR A 221 4.41 0.34 20.86
C TYR A 221 3.64 -0.98 20.65
N ALA A 222 2.39 -1.01 21.12
CA ALA A 222 1.60 -2.23 21.18
C ALA A 222 0.09 -1.96 21.23
N LEU A 223 -0.70 -3.03 21.09
CA LEU A 223 -2.14 -3.01 21.31
C LEU A 223 -2.46 -3.48 22.72
N TYR A 224 -3.46 -2.83 23.35
CA TYR A 224 -3.97 -3.21 24.67
C TYR A 224 -5.48 -3.36 24.63
N GLU A 225 -5.96 -4.46 25.21
CA GLU A 225 -7.38 -4.70 25.40
C GLU A 225 -7.91 -3.83 26.55
N CYS A 226 -9.12 -3.31 26.36
CA CYS A 226 -9.83 -2.45 27.32
C CYS A 226 -10.96 -3.25 28.01
N ALA A 227 -11.60 -2.66 29.02
CA ALA A 227 -12.65 -3.31 29.80
C ALA A 227 -13.85 -3.83 28.98
N ASP A 228 -14.09 -3.26 27.82
CA ASP A 228 -15.16 -3.62 26.89
C ASP A 228 -14.75 -4.65 25.81
N GLY A 229 -13.54 -5.22 25.90
CA GLY A 229 -12.99 -6.17 24.93
C GLY A 229 -12.54 -5.53 23.60
N ARG A 230 -12.63 -4.19 23.47
CA ARG A 230 -12.05 -3.43 22.37
C ARG A 230 -10.61 -3.06 22.70
N SER A 231 -9.89 -2.47 21.74
CA SER A 231 -8.47 -2.18 21.92
C SER A 231 -8.12 -0.72 21.69
N VAL A 232 -7.05 -0.29 22.35
CA VAL A 232 -6.30 0.92 22.01
C VAL A 232 -4.95 0.56 21.41
N ALA A 233 -4.42 1.44 20.55
CA ALA A 233 -3.07 1.39 20.05
C ALA A 233 -2.21 2.41 20.77
N VAL A 234 -1.08 1.96 21.31
CA VAL A 234 -0.07 2.78 21.98
C VAL A 234 1.14 2.90 21.09
N GLY A 235 1.65 4.11 20.87
CA GLY A 235 2.83 4.41 20.06
C GLY A 235 3.75 5.44 20.73
N SER A 236 3.90 5.40 22.06
CA SER A 236 4.59 6.39 22.91
C SER A 236 6.11 6.16 22.94
N LEU A 237 6.76 6.28 21.77
CA LEU A 237 8.18 5.94 21.59
C LEU A 237 9.12 6.94 22.26
N GLU A 238 8.88 8.24 22.09
CA GLU A 238 9.71 9.31 22.61
C GLU A 238 9.46 9.48 24.12
N PRO A 239 10.49 9.85 24.91
CA PRO A 239 10.37 9.95 26.36
C PRO A 239 9.27 10.91 26.85
N GLN A 240 9.04 12.01 26.13
CA GLN A 240 7.98 12.97 26.47
C GLN A 240 6.58 12.39 26.26
N PHE A 241 6.36 11.60 25.21
CA PHE A 241 5.09 10.94 24.95
C PHE A 241 4.87 9.77 25.91
N TYR A 242 5.95 9.05 26.26
CA TYR A 242 5.91 8.00 27.28
C TYR A 242 5.53 8.56 28.66
N ALA A 243 6.06 9.72 29.06
CA ALA A 243 5.69 10.38 30.31
C ALA A 243 4.19 10.74 30.34
N LEU A 244 3.62 11.20 29.20
CA LEU A 244 2.19 11.47 29.08
C LEU A 244 1.35 10.18 29.12
N LEU A 245 1.83 9.08 28.56
CA LEU A 245 1.21 7.76 28.68
C LEU A 245 1.11 7.36 30.14
N LEU A 246 2.22 7.40 30.90
CA LEU A 246 2.22 7.07 32.34
C LEU A 246 1.26 7.94 33.13
N THR A 247 1.26 9.25 32.86
CA THR A 247 0.35 10.20 33.49
C THR A 247 -1.12 9.82 33.22
N GLY A 248 -1.49 9.55 31.98
CA GLY A 248 -2.85 9.16 31.63
C GLY A 248 -3.28 7.83 32.22
N LEU A 249 -2.35 6.88 32.40
CA LEU A 249 -2.58 5.61 33.07
C LEU A 249 -2.61 5.74 34.61
N GLY A 250 -2.22 6.89 35.19
CA GLY A 250 -2.11 7.09 36.63
C GLY A 250 -0.92 6.34 37.23
N LEU A 251 0.15 6.12 36.47
CA LEU A 251 1.35 5.38 36.89
C LEU A 251 2.50 6.35 37.19
N SER A 252 3.34 6.00 38.17
CA SER A 252 4.56 6.72 38.50
C SER A 252 5.77 6.05 37.81
N ALA A 253 6.62 6.85 37.17
CA ALA A 253 7.85 6.36 36.55
C ALA A 253 8.83 5.79 37.60
N ASP A 254 8.79 6.29 38.86
CA ASP A 254 9.66 5.85 39.92
C ASP A 254 9.37 4.40 40.38
N ASP A 255 8.16 3.90 40.10
CA ASP A 255 7.71 2.54 40.46
C ASP A 255 7.91 1.53 39.32
N LEU A 256 8.45 1.95 38.18
CA LEU A 256 8.54 1.16 36.97
C LEU A 256 9.98 1.02 36.46
N PRO A 257 10.28 -0.06 35.73
CA PRO A 257 11.54 -0.16 34.99
C PRO A 257 11.70 0.98 33.97
N PRO A 258 12.95 1.38 33.67
CA PRO A 258 13.21 2.34 32.59
C PRO A 258 12.59 1.91 31.27
N GLN A 259 12.07 2.87 30.49
CA GLN A 259 11.36 2.63 29.23
C GLN A 259 12.13 1.69 28.27
N LEU A 260 13.44 1.93 28.09
CA LEU A 260 14.26 1.20 27.10
C LEU A 260 14.97 -0.03 27.69
N ASP A 261 14.76 -0.33 28.98
CA ASP A 261 15.26 -1.55 29.61
C ASP A 261 14.43 -2.76 29.15
N ARG A 262 14.98 -3.55 28.24
CA ARG A 262 14.29 -4.71 27.65
C ARG A 262 13.94 -5.77 28.68
N ASP A 263 14.77 -5.95 29.71
CA ASP A 263 14.51 -6.91 30.80
C ASP A 263 13.28 -6.51 31.61
N GLY A 264 12.99 -5.22 31.69
CA GLY A 264 11.81 -4.64 32.31
C GLY A 264 10.52 -4.68 31.51
N TRP A 265 10.60 -4.90 30.18
CA TRP A 265 9.43 -4.87 29.30
C TRP A 265 8.30 -5.83 29.65
N PRO A 266 8.53 -7.07 30.12
CA PRO A 266 7.44 -7.95 30.55
C PRO A 266 6.62 -7.36 31.72
N LEU A 267 7.29 -6.70 32.67
CA LEU A 267 6.60 -6.02 33.78
C LEU A 267 5.81 -4.80 33.28
N LEU A 268 6.42 -3.95 32.45
CA LEU A 268 5.74 -2.78 31.86
C LEU A 268 4.51 -3.21 31.08
N ARG A 269 4.62 -4.25 30.24
CA ARG A 269 3.51 -4.79 29.46
C ARG A 269 2.35 -5.25 30.34
N LYS A 270 2.67 -5.99 31.37
CA LYS A 270 1.67 -6.45 32.35
C LYS A 270 0.97 -5.28 33.05
N THR A 271 1.75 -4.31 33.52
CA THR A 271 1.22 -3.13 34.23
C THR A 271 0.32 -2.29 33.32
N PHE A 272 0.73 -2.07 32.04
CA PHE A 272 -0.10 -1.32 31.09
C PHE A 272 -1.36 -2.09 30.72
N ALA A 273 -1.29 -3.41 30.53
CA ALA A 273 -2.46 -4.23 30.25
C ALA A 273 -3.47 -4.17 31.41
N GLU A 274 -3.00 -4.30 32.67
CA GLU A 274 -3.86 -4.17 33.84
C GLU A 274 -4.49 -2.78 33.96
N ALA A 275 -3.75 -1.72 33.64
CA ALA A 275 -4.26 -0.36 33.62
C ALA A 275 -5.33 -0.15 32.54
N PHE A 276 -5.08 -0.59 31.31
CA PHE A 276 -6.04 -0.43 30.21
C PHE A 276 -7.33 -1.21 30.41
N LEU A 277 -7.31 -2.34 31.11
CA LEU A 277 -8.51 -3.09 31.49
C LEU A 277 -9.43 -2.38 32.50
N THR A 278 -9.03 -1.24 33.08
CA THR A 278 -9.85 -0.50 34.06
C THR A 278 -10.93 0.39 33.44
N ARG A 279 -10.86 0.68 32.16
CA ARG A 279 -11.81 1.53 31.42
C ARG A 279 -12.11 0.95 30.05
N THR A 280 -13.20 1.40 29.44
CA THR A 280 -13.56 1.09 28.06
C THR A 280 -12.60 1.80 27.08
N ARG A 281 -12.55 1.32 25.82
CA ARG A 281 -11.77 1.95 24.73
C ARG A 281 -12.11 3.43 24.57
N ASP A 282 -13.40 3.76 24.61
CA ASP A 282 -13.87 5.11 24.34
C ASP A 282 -13.56 6.05 25.51
N GLU A 283 -13.64 5.58 26.76
CA GLU A 283 -13.17 6.32 27.95
C GLU A 283 -11.65 6.59 27.87
N TRP A 284 -10.85 5.63 27.40
CA TRP A 284 -9.43 5.87 27.18
C TRP A 284 -9.17 6.86 26.03
N ALA A 285 -9.98 6.84 24.98
CA ALA A 285 -9.90 7.83 23.91
C ALA A 285 -10.18 9.26 24.42
N GLU A 286 -11.07 9.43 25.40
CA GLU A 286 -11.31 10.73 26.07
C GLU A 286 -10.09 11.14 26.94
N VAL A 287 -9.50 10.21 27.70
CA VAL A 287 -8.32 10.51 28.55
C VAL A 287 -7.14 11.01 27.72
N PHE A 288 -6.91 10.41 26.55
CA PHE A 288 -5.73 10.70 25.74
C PHE A 288 -5.98 11.64 24.57
N GLY A 289 -7.25 11.96 24.26
CA GLY A 289 -7.66 12.67 23.05
C GLY A 289 -7.02 14.06 22.85
N ASP A 290 -6.79 14.79 23.94
CA ASP A 290 -6.18 16.12 23.94
C ASP A 290 -4.70 16.09 24.37
N THR A 291 -4.04 14.95 24.29
CA THR A 291 -2.63 14.77 24.70
C THR A 291 -1.77 14.27 23.55
N ASP A 292 -0.45 14.45 23.67
CA ASP A 292 0.54 13.88 22.75
C ASP A 292 1.05 12.51 23.22
N ALA A 293 0.26 11.75 24.01
CA ALA A 293 0.65 10.43 24.51
C ALA A 293 0.75 9.36 23.41
N CYS A 294 0.32 9.64 22.20
CA CYS A 294 0.27 8.70 21.07
C CYS A 294 -0.56 7.44 21.40
N VAL A 295 -1.72 7.63 22.04
CA VAL A 295 -2.70 6.58 22.32
C VAL A 295 -3.97 6.87 21.55
N THR A 296 -4.44 5.88 20.76
CA THR A 296 -5.64 6.05 19.92
C THR A 296 -6.53 4.82 19.98
N PRO A 297 -7.86 4.97 19.85
CA PRO A 297 -8.74 3.81 19.76
C PRO A 297 -8.50 3.02 18.47
N VAL A 298 -8.53 1.68 18.54
CA VAL A 298 -8.57 0.83 17.34
C VAL A 298 -10.01 0.78 16.86
N LEU A 299 -10.26 1.39 15.71
CA LEU A 299 -11.59 1.54 15.14
C LEU A 299 -11.88 0.46 14.09
N THR A 300 -13.14 0.07 13.96
CA THR A 300 -13.63 -0.68 12.81
C THR A 300 -13.66 0.25 11.57
N LEU A 301 -13.82 -0.33 10.36
CA LEU A 301 -13.96 0.49 9.14
C LEU A 301 -15.20 1.41 9.20
N GLU A 302 -16.28 0.96 9.82
CA GLU A 302 -17.51 1.74 10.01
C GLU A 302 -17.28 2.89 10.99
N GLU A 303 -16.65 2.64 12.13
CA GLU A 303 -16.31 3.66 13.13
C GLU A 303 -15.31 4.68 12.56
N ALA A 304 -14.33 4.24 11.77
CA ALA A 304 -13.37 5.11 11.11
C ALA A 304 -14.07 6.11 10.17
N ALA A 305 -15.07 5.67 9.41
CA ALA A 305 -15.82 6.56 8.52
C ALA A 305 -16.57 7.68 9.27
N ALA A 306 -16.92 7.47 10.54
CA ALA A 306 -17.60 8.42 11.40
C ALA A 306 -16.66 9.23 12.31
N HIS A 307 -15.36 8.92 12.35
CA HIS A 307 -14.40 9.56 13.25
C HIS A 307 -14.24 11.05 12.93
N PRO A 308 -14.39 11.98 13.92
CA PRO A 308 -14.44 13.43 13.70
C PRO A 308 -13.27 13.97 12.88
N HIS A 309 -12.03 13.54 13.16
CA HIS A 309 -10.86 13.98 12.42
C HIS A 309 -10.91 13.52 10.94
N LEU A 310 -11.32 12.27 10.68
CA LEU A 310 -11.40 11.73 9.32
C LEU A 310 -12.53 12.37 8.51
N VAL A 311 -13.67 12.67 9.17
CA VAL A 311 -14.78 13.45 8.59
C VAL A 311 -14.33 14.87 8.27
N ALA A 312 -13.72 15.59 9.20
CA ALA A 312 -13.22 16.95 8.99
C ALA A 312 -12.19 17.03 7.86
N ARG A 313 -11.37 16.00 7.70
CA ARG A 313 -10.42 15.88 6.57
C ARG A 313 -11.09 15.41 5.27
N GLY A 314 -12.34 14.95 5.30
CA GLY A 314 -13.00 14.33 4.15
C GLY A 314 -12.19 13.14 3.60
N VAL A 315 -11.78 12.22 4.48
CA VAL A 315 -10.99 11.04 4.09
C VAL A 315 -11.84 10.05 3.30
N PHE A 316 -13.14 10.03 3.57
CA PHE A 316 -14.09 9.19 2.86
C PHE A 316 -15.10 10.03 2.09
N THR A 317 -15.52 9.55 0.94
CA THR A 317 -16.58 10.13 0.11
C THR A 317 -17.96 9.68 0.61
N SER A 318 -19.01 10.32 0.15
CA SER A 318 -20.40 10.03 0.58
C SER A 318 -20.89 8.64 0.19
N ASP A 319 -20.27 8.00 -0.80
CA ASP A 319 -20.52 6.63 -1.23
C ASP A 319 -19.68 5.57 -0.50
N GLY A 320 -18.86 6.01 0.49
CA GLY A 320 -18.03 5.16 1.33
C GLY A 320 -16.64 4.82 0.76
N ALA A 321 -16.27 5.36 -0.38
CA ALA A 321 -14.93 5.19 -0.92
C ALA A 321 -13.91 6.07 -0.17
N ALA A 322 -12.63 5.66 -0.19
CA ALA A 322 -11.57 6.57 0.20
C ALA A 322 -11.44 7.70 -0.83
N ALA A 323 -11.33 8.94 -0.34
CA ALA A 323 -11.10 10.11 -1.18
C ALA A 323 -9.70 10.05 -1.84
N PRO A 324 -9.50 10.73 -2.99
CA PRO A 324 -8.19 10.82 -3.63
C PRO A 324 -7.08 11.31 -2.70
N ALA A 325 -5.93 10.65 -2.77
CA ALA A 325 -4.70 11.01 -2.06
C ALA A 325 -3.48 10.83 -2.99
N PRO A 326 -2.42 11.69 -2.85
CA PRO A 326 -2.34 12.87 -1.99
C PRO A 326 -3.25 14.01 -2.46
N ARG A 327 -3.46 15.01 -1.60
CA ARG A 327 -4.19 16.23 -1.93
C ARG A 327 -3.23 17.31 -2.38
N PHE A 328 -3.66 18.11 -3.35
CA PHE A 328 -2.94 19.29 -3.82
C PHE A 328 -3.74 20.54 -3.46
N ALA A 329 -3.05 21.55 -2.89
CA ALA A 329 -3.62 22.85 -2.53
C ALA A 329 -3.62 23.79 -3.74
#